data_465d22e012f1171647ab645fbdcd5f9c
#
_entry.id   465d22e012f1171647ab645fbdcd5f9c
#
_cell.length_a   1.000
_cell.length_b   1.000
_cell.length_c   1.000
_cell.angle_alpha   90.00
_cell.angle_beta   90.00
_cell.angle_gamma   90.00
#
_symmetry.space_group_name_H-M   'P 1'
#
loop_
_entity.id
_entity.type
_entity.pdbx_description
1 polymer ?
#
loop_
_entity_poly.entity_id
_entity_poly.type
_entity_poly.pdbx_seq_one_letter_code
_entity_poly.pdbx_strand_id
1 'polypeptide(L)'
;PALARQVAGIPADTQIAYLKGDEWGFGWNAGILYEIDKDNRYGFTYRSEVKIDFDGDYKSSLPSAYNQILGSFGLPMGTDGRTTGGSLSLHLPEMWELSGYNKVAPQWAVHYSLTYTSWSQFQELKATNSNGDTLFYKDESFRDAYRIALGTTYYMDDNWTFRTGIAFDDSPVPADKRSISIPDQDRFWLSAGATYAFNKDASIDAGVSYMHGQKVSFQEGPYEFSSEGKAWLYGMNFNYAF
;
A
#
# COMPACT_ATOMS: atom_id res chain seq x y z
N PRO A 1 23.18 16.26 0.03
CA PRO A 1 22.51 16.91 1.19
C PRO A 1 23.50 17.47 2.20
N ALA A 2 24.54 16.71 2.62
CA ALA A 2 25.52 17.18 3.60
C ALA A 2 26.29 18.43 3.11
N LEU A 3 26.72 18.43 1.85
CA LEU A 3 27.42 19.57 1.25
C LEU A 3 26.52 20.80 1.15
N ALA A 4 25.26 20.64 0.75
CA ALA A 4 24.29 21.72 0.67
C ALA A 4 23.97 22.33 2.05
N ARG A 5 23.90 21.48 3.10
CA ARG A 5 23.77 21.93 4.49
C ARG A 5 24.98 22.74 4.97
N GLN A 6 26.18 22.28 4.63
CA GLN A 6 27.42 22.91 5.02
C GLN A 6 27.64 24.27 4.33
N VAL A 7 27.26 24.37 3.04
CA VAL A 7 27.36 25.62 2.25
C VAL A 7 26.30 26.64 2.66
N ALA A 8 25.11 26.21 3.06
CA ALA A 8 24.01 27.08 3.45
C ALA A 8 23.91 27.38 4.96
N GLY A 9 24.79 26.79 5.78
CA GLY A 9 24.75 26.94 7.24
C GLY A 9 23.48 26.39 7.89
N ILE A 10 22.84 25.39 7.27
CA ILE A 10 21.56 24.85 7.71
C ILE A 10 21.80 23.83 8.86
N PRO A 11 21.20 24.02 10.04
CA PRO A 11 21.31 23.07 11.15
C PRO A 11 20.83 21.66 10.78
N ALA A 12 21.36 20.63 11.43
CA ALA A 12 21.07 19.23 11.10
C ALA A 12 19.60 18.84 11.38
N ASP A 13 18.95 19.55 12.30
CA ASP A 13 17.54 19.37 12.74
C ASP A 13 16.56 20.27 11.97
N THR A 14 16.99 20.95 10.94
CA THR A 14 16.14 21.85 10.16
C THR A 14 15.03 21.07 9.46
N GLN A 15 13.77 21.50 9.65
CA GLN A 15 12.62 20.97 8.95
C GLN A 15 12.69 21.33 7.45
N ILE A 16 12.96 20.31 6.63
CA ILE A 16 13.16 20.50 5.19
C ILE A 16 11.84 20.76 4.48
N ALA A 17 10.80 20.00 4.83
CA ALA A 17 9.45 20.18 4.29
C ALA A 17 8.41 19.75 5.34
N TYR A 18 7.30 20.43 5.35
CA TYR A 18 6.09 20.09 6.07
C TYR A 18 4.90 20.31 5.16
N LEU A 19 4.09 19.29 5.00
CA LEU A 19 2.85 19.32 4.23
C LEU A 19 1.71 18.89 5.16
N LYS A 20 0.61 19.62 5.13
CA LYS A 20 -0.61 19.29 5.85
C LYS A 20 -1.80 19.63 4.98
N GLY A 21 -2.63 18.65 4.71
CA GLY A 21 -3.89 18.82 4.01
C GLY A 21 -4.80 17.65 4.34
N ASP A 22 -6.10 17.88 4.28
CA ASP A 22 -7.13 16.86 4.39
C ASP A 22 -8.15 17.09 3.27
N GLU A 23 -8.54 16.02 2.60
CA GLU A 23 -9.48 16.09 1.48
C GLU A 23 -10.23 14.77 1.34
N TRP A 24 -11.41 14.83 0.72
CA TRP A 24 -12.24 13.69 0.45
C TRP A 24 -11.93 13.09 -0.92
N GLY A 25 -11.76 11.76 -0.97
CA GLY A 25 -11.67 11.02 -2.21
C GLY A 25 -12.85 10.05 -2.35
N PHE A 26 -13.36 9.90 -3.58
CA PHE A 26 -14.48 9.03 -3.87
C PHE A 26 -14.05 7.93 -4.83
N GLY A 27 -14.49 6.72 -4.53
CA GLY A 27 -14.30 5.55 -5.36
C GLY A 27 -15.51 4.64 -5.26
N TRP A 28 -15.58 3.69 -6.16
CA TRP A 28 -16.61 2.67 -6.20
C TRP A 28 -16.00 1.29 -6.43
N ASN A 29 -16.73 0.27 -6.08
CA ASN A 29 -16.39 -1.11 -6.41
C ASN A 29 -17.61 -1.85 -6.93
N ALA A 30 -17.35 -2.86 -7.76
CA ALA A 30 -18.36 -3.78 -8.27
C ALA A 30 -17.77 -5.19 -8.31
N GLY A 31 -18.62 -6.19 -8.14
CA GLY A 31 -18.21 -7.58 -8.23
C GLY A 31 -19.31 -8.47 -8.73
N ILE A 32 -18.89 -9.56 -9.33
CA ILE A 32 -19.76 -10.64 -9.80
C ILE A 32 -19.28 -11.94 -9.18
N LEU A 33 -20.18 -12.68 -8.55
CA LEU A 33 -19.95 -14.05 -8.11
C LEU A 33 -20.80 -14.97 -9.01
N TYR A 34 -20.13 -15.90 -9.67
CA TYR A 34 -20.77 -16.91 -10.49
C TYR A 34 -20.63 -18.27 -9.82
N GLU A 35 -21.77 -18.85 -9.45
CA GLU A 35 -21.85 -20.18 -8.85
C GLU A 35 -22.34 -21.16 -9.93
N ILE A 36 -21.47 -22.11 -10.32
CA ILE A 36 -21.89 -23.23 -11.18
C ILE A 36 -22.75 -24.18 -10.34
N ASP A 37 -22.31 -24.45 -9.14
CA ASP A 37 -23.00 -25.23 -8.12
C ASP A 37 -22.47 -24.82 -6.71
N LYS A 38 -22.97 -25.46 -5.65
CA LYS A 38 -22.54 -25.19 -4.27
C LYS A 38 -21.04 -25.41 -3.99
N ASP A 39 -20.40 -26.20 -4.84
CA ASP A 39 -19.00 -26.64 -4.67
C ASP A 39 -18.02 -25.88 -5.60
N ASN A 40 -18.54 -25.11 -6.58
CA ASN A 40 -17.73 -24.42 -7.58
C ASN A 40 -18.23 -22.99 -7.80
N ARG A 41 -17.40 -22.02 -7.38
CA ARG A 41 -17.72 -20.58 -7.45
C ARG A 41 -16.53 -19.81 -7.96
N TYR A 42 -16.82 -18.78 -8.77
CA TYR A 42 -15.80 -17.88 -9.33
C TYR A 42 -16.23 -16.45 -9.10
N GLY A 43 -15.28 -15.63 -8.68
CA GLY A 43 -15.47 -14.22 -8.41
C GLY A 43 -14.65 -13.35 -9.33
N PHE A 44 -15.22 -12.22 -9.71
CA PHE A 44 -14.52 -11.13 -10.36
C PHE A 44 -14.90 -9.84 -9.66
N THR A 45 -13.91 -9.07 -9.23
CA THR A 45 -14.12 -7.78 -8.58
C THR A 45 -13.28 -6.70 -9.25
N TYR A 46 -13.85 -5.51 -9.28
CA TYR A 46 -13.20 -4.29 -9.71
C TYR A 46 -13.35 -3.22 -8.63
N ARG A 47 -12.26 -2.53 -8.33
CA ARG A 47 -12.24 -1.33 -7.50
C ARG A 47 -11.67 -0.20 -8.33
N SER A 48 -12.41 0.92 -8.40
CA SER A 48 -11.98 2.10 -9.15
C SER A 48 -10.75 2.77 -8.51
N GLU A 49 -10.02 3.49 -9.33
CA GLU A 49 -9.07 4.46 -8.80
C GLU A 49 -9.77 5.48 -7.90
N VAL A 50 -9.00 6.07 -6.98
CA VAL A 50 -9.45 7.21 -6.18
C VAL A 50 -8.44 8.35 -6.37
N LYS A 51 -8.88 9.43 -6.99
CA LYS A 51 -8.11 10.66 -7.07
C LYS A 51 -8.43 11.54 -5.89
N ILE A 52 -7.41 12.02 -5.20
CA ILE A 52 -7.53 12.94 -4.08
C ILE A 52 -6.68 14.16 -4.40
N ASP A 53 -7.32 15.31 -4.53
CA ASP A 53 -6.68 16.59 -4.78
C ASP A 53 -6.59 17.35 -3.45
N PHE A 54 -5.48 17.19 -2.74
CA PHE A 54 -5.24 17.85 -1.47
C PHE A 54 -4.96 19.33 -1.67
N ASP A 55 -5.70 20.17 -0.95
CA ASP A 55 -5.36 21.56 -0.71
C ASP A 55 -4.95 21.73 0.75
N GLY A 56 -3.88 22.46 0.99
CA GLY A 56 -3.38 22.59 2.35
C GLY A 56 -2.18 23.52 2.49
N ASP A 57 -1.46 23.32 3.57
CA ASP A 57 -0.34 24.13 3.97
C ASP A 57 0.99 23.45 3.65
N TYR A 58 1.89 24.21 3.07
CA TYR A 58 3.30 23.87 2.90
C TYR A 58 4.18 24.82 3.70
N LYS A 59 5.22 24.27 4.34
CA LYS A 59 6.23 25.02 5.07
C LYS A 59 7.59 24.37 4.95
N SER A 60 8.63 25.19 4.75
CA SER A 60 10.02 24.75 4.78
C SER A 60 10.86 25.77 5.53
N SER A 61 11.73 25.31 6.42
CA SER A 61 12.71 26.17 7.08
C SER A 61 13.95 26.46 6.21
N LEU A 62 14.00 25.91 5.00
CA LEU A 62 15.07 26.23 4.06
C LEU A 62 14.96 27.69 3.62
N PRO A 63 16.12 28.38 3.42
CA PRO A 63 16.11 29.76 2.96
C PRO A 63 15.59 29.90 1.54
N SER A 64 14.62 30.79 1.33
CA SER A 64 14.03 31.05 0.01
C SER A 64 15.03 31.66 -1.00
N ALA A 65 16.05 32.36 -0.51
CA ALA A 65 17.12 32.93 -1.36
C ALA A 65 17.90 31.86 -2.16
N TYR A 66 17.85 30.60 -1.73
CA TYR A 66 18.55 29.48 -2.40
C TYR A 66 17.63 28.59 -3.25
N ASN A 67 16.36 28.97 -3.48
CA ASN A 67 15.40 28.12 -4.17
C ASN A 67 15.86 27.66 -5.57
N GLN A 68 16.56 28.51 -6.31
CA GLN A 68 17.09 28.13 -7.60
C GLN A 68 18.15 27.00 -7.50
N ILE A 69 19.00 27.07 -6.47
CA ILE A 69 19.99 26.02 -6.17
C ILE A 69 19.31 24.77 -5.59
N LEU A 70 18.39 24.94 -4.65
CA LEU A 70 17.64 23.84 -4.04
C LEU A 70 16.92 23.01 -5.11
N GLY A 71 16.25 23.68 -6.06
CA GLY A 71 15.55 23.02 -7.16
C GLY A 71 16.49 22.25 -8.09
N SER A 72 17.69 22.73 -8.35
CA SER A 72 18.68 22.00 -9.18
C SER A 72 19.21 20.72 -8.51
N PHE A 73 19.08 20.60 -7.20
CA PHE A 73 19.40 19.39 -6.42
C PHE A 73 18.16 18.52 -6.07
N GLY A 74 16.99 18.86 -6.61
CA GLY A 74 15.74 18.15 -6.30
C GLY A 74 15.29 18.34 -4.85
N LEU A 75 15.74 19.38 -4.17
CA LEU A 75 15.33 19.68 -2.79
C LEU A 75 14.04 20.50 -2.77
N PRO A 76 13.21 20.36 -1.71
CA PRO A 76 12.00 21.15 -1.54
C PRO A 76 12.25 22.66 -1.54
N MET A 77 11.25 23.42 -2.00
CA MET A 77 11.28 24.87 -2.01
C MET A 77 11.38 25.44 -0.60
N GLY A 78 12.34 26.32 -0.34
CA GLY A 78 12.48 27.03 0.93
C GLY A 78 11.46 28.14 1.06
N THR A 79 10.90 28.30 2.26
CA THR A 79 9.93 29.37 2.58
C THR A 79 10.34 30.22 3.80
N ASP A 80 11.58 30.14 4.24
CA ASP A 80 12.09 30.83 5.44
C ASP A 80 11.26 30.54 6.71
N GLY A 81 10.69 29.33 6.79
CA GLY A 81 9.79 28.95 7.87
C GLY A 81 8.38 29.52 7.77
N ARG A 82 8.02 30.19 6.68
CA ARG A 82 6.67 30.69 6.45
C ARG A 82 5.78 29.62 5.87
N THR A 83 4.53 29.62 6.26
CA THR A 83 3.50 28.75 5.67
C THR A 83 2.98 29.40 4.38
N THR A 84 2.86 28.60 3.32
CA THR A 84 2.22 28.97 2.06
C THR A 84 1.20 27.92 1.68
N GLY A 85 0.16 28.30 0.95
CA GLY A 85 -0.80 27.35 0.39
C GLY A 85 -0.12 26.46 -0.65
N GLY A 86 -0.53 25.21 -0.70
CA GLY A 86 -0.06 24.24 -1.68
C GLY A 86 -1.11 23.20 -1.99
N SER A 87 -1.07 22.65 -3.20
CA SER A 87 -1.93 21.57 -3.65
C SER A 87 -1.11 20.38 -4.12
N LEU A 88 -1.63 19.16 -3.90
CA LEU A 88 -1.02 17.90 -4.31
C LEU A 88 -2.12 16.94 -4.74
N SER A 89 -1.98 16.36 -5.93
CA SER A 89 -2.87 15.29 -6.40
C SER A 89 -2.26 13.92 -6.10
N LEU A 90 -3.03 13.05 -5.46
CA LEU A 90 -2.69 11.66 -5.20
C LEU A 90 -3.65 10.74 -5.96
N HIS A 91 -3.09 9.85 -6.76
CA HIS A 91 -3.82 8.81 -7.48
C HIS A 91 -3.64 7.47 -6.78
N LEU A 92 -4.68 6.97 -6.12
CA LEU A 92 -4.71 5.60 -5.61
C LEU A 92 -5.18 4.68 -6.74
N PRO A 93 -4.45 3.58 -7.03
CA PRO A 93 -4.67 2.79 -8.21
C PRO A 93 -5.98 2.01 -8.19
N GLU A 94 -6.49 1.70 -9.36
CA GLU A 94 -7.55 0.71 -9.53
C GLU A 94 -7.04 -0.71 -9.29
N MET A 95 -7.96 -1.60 -8.96
CA MET A 95 -7.66 -3.02 -8.70
C MET A 95 -8.66 -3.92 -9.40
N TRP A 96 -8.15 -5.02 -9.95
CA TRP A 96 -8.90 -6.10 -10.56
C TRP A 96 -8.55 -7.41 -9.85
N GLU A 97 -9.55 -8.21 -9.50
CA GLU A 97 -9.33 -9.50 -8.88
C GLU A 97 -10.18 -10.59 -9.51
N LEU A 98 -9.53 -11.69 -9.85
CA LEU A 98 -10.16 -12.96 -10.20
C LEU A 98 -9.95 -13.93 -9.05
N SER A 99 -11.00 -14.61 -8.64
CA SER A 99 -10.95 -15.57 -7.55
C SER A 99 -11.74 -16.84 -7.86
N GLY A 100 -11.37 -17.92 -7.24
CA GLY A 100 -12.06 -19.19 -7.36
C GLY A 100 -12.09 -19.96 -6.05
N TYR A 101 -13.18 -20.71 -5.90
CA TYR A 101 -13.39 -21.70 -4.86
C TYR A 101 -13.88 -22.98 -5.51
N ASN A 102 -13.20 -24.09 -5.21
CA ASN A 102 -13.58 -25.41 -5.70
C ASN A 102 -13.47 -26.43 -4.57
N LYS A 103 -14.57 -27.11 -4.27
CA LYS A 103 -14.58 -28.24 -3.35
C LYS A 103 -14.09 -29.47 -4.10
N VAL A 104 -12.88 -29.89 -3.82
CA VAL A 104 -12.19 -30.97 -4.55
C VAL A 104 -12.42 -32.35 -3.94
N ALA A 105 -12.90 -32.40 -2.70
CA ALA A 105 -13.26 -33.63 -1.99
C ALA A 105 -14.35 -33.32 -0.93
N PRO A 106 -15.02 -34.32 -0.31
CA PRO A 106 -16.11 -34.06 0.64
C PRO A 106 -15.76 -33.12 1.80
N GLN A 107 -14.48 -33.11 2.23
CA GLN A 107 -14.00 -32.30 3.35
C GLN A 107 -12.97 -31.26 2.94
N TRP A 108 -12.63 -31.12 1.63
CA TRP A 108 -11.56 -30.27 1.15
C TRP A 108 -12.02 -29.32 0.06
N ALA A 109 -11.67 -28.04 0.21
CA ALA A 109 -11.81 -27.04 -0.84
C ALA A 109 -10.48 -26.33 -1.06
N VAL A 110 -10.26 -25.88 -2.28
CA VAL A 110 -9.16 -25.02 -2.67
C VAL A 110 -9.66 -23.63 -3.04
N HIS A 111 -8.86 -22.62 -2.74
CA HIS A 111 -9.15 -21.23 -3.02
C HIS A 111 -7.94 -20.64 -3.74
N TYR A 112 -8.18 -19.76 -4.67
CA TYR A 112 -7.12 -19.04 -5.36
C TYR A 112 -7.61 -17.67 -5.79
N SER A 113 -6.69 -16.72 -5.85
CA SER A 113 -6.96 -15.41 -6.42
C SER A 113 -5.74 -14.85 -7.13
N LEU A 114 -6.01 -14.04 -8.13
CA LEU A 114 -5.06 -13.21 -8.82
C LEU A 114 -5.58 -11.77 -8.78
N THR A 115 -4.81 -10.89 -8.15
CA THR A 115 -5.11 -9.46 -8.08
C THR A 115 -4.10 -8.69 -8.94
N TYR A 116 -4.59 -7.78 -9.75
CA TYR A 116 -3.81 -6.80 -10.50
C TYR A 116 -4.11 -5.42 -9.93
N THR A 117 -3.07 -4.63 -9.68
CA THR A 117 -3.19 -3.25 -9.21
C THR A 117 -2.39 -2.33 -10.12
N SER A 118 -3.07 -1.34 -10.73
CA SER A 118 -2.46 -0.44 -11.71
C SER A 118 -1.68 0.70 -11.04
N TRP A 119 -0.62 0.34 -10.30
CA TRP A 119 0.27 1.29 -9.63
C TRP A 119 1.03 2.19 -10.61
N SER A 120 1.09 1.84 -11.90
CA SER A 120 1.63 2.71 -12.94
C SER A 120 0.92 4.06 -13.06
N GLN A 121 -0.23 4.23 -12.46
CA GLN A 121 -0.91 5.53 -12.33
C GLN A 121 -0.24 6.45 -11.31
N PHE A 122 0.53 5.90 -10.36
CA PHE A 122 1.27 6.65 -9.36
C PHE A 122 2.70 6.94 -9.83
N GLN A 123 2.85 8.01 -10.62
CA GLN A 123 4.12 8.35 -11.25
C GLN A 123 4.95 9.33 -10.45
N GLU A 124 4.29 10.26 -9.75
CA GLU A 124 4.98 11.33 -9.03
C GLU A 124 4.19 11.80 -7.80
N LEU A 125 4.90 12.32 -6.83
CA LEU A 125 4.37 13.18 -5.78
C LEU A 125 4.84 14.61 -6.07
N LYS A 126 3.90 15.48 -6.46
CA LYS A 126 4.19 16.85 -6.81
C LYS A 126 3.25 17.80 -6.07
N ALA A 127 3.83 18.68 -5.25
CA ALA A 127 3.10 19.78 -4.62
C ALA A 127 3.44 21.09 -5.33
N THR A 128 2.42 21.89 -5.61
CA THR A 128 2.55 23.20 -6.26
C THR A 128 1.86 24.29 -5.44
N ASN A 129 2.36 25.52 -5.52
CA ASN A 129 1.68 26.68 -4.95
C ASN A 129 0.63 27.26 -5.93
N SER A 130 -0.10 28.28 -5.50
CA SER A 130 -1.12 28.94 -6.29
C SER A 130 -0.59 29.62 -7.57
N ASN A 131 0.71 29.88 -7.64
CA ASN A 131 1.37 30.47 -8.81
C ASN A 131 1.85 29.40 -9.80
N GLY A 132 1.72 28.11 -9.45
CA GLY A 132 2.22 27.00 -10.25
C GLY A 132 3.68 26.62 -9.99
N ASP A 133 4.36 27.26 -9.02
CA ASP A 133 5.73 26.89 -8.68
C ASP A 133 5.74 25.56 -7.92
N THR A 134 6.73 24.73 -8.22
CA THR A 134 6.88 23.43 -7.55
C THR A 134 7.46 23.61 -6.15
N LEU A 135 6.68 23.25 -5.14
CA LEU A 135 7.06 23.24 -3.73
C LEU A 135 7.86 22.00 -3.36
N PHE A 136 7.42 20.87 -3.88
CA PHE A 136 8.01 19.56 -3.65
C PHE A 136 7.77 18.68 -4.87
N TYR A 137 8.77 17.88 -5.24
CA TYR A 137 8.69 16.91 -6.32
C TYR A 137 9.43 15.63 -5.95
N LYS A 138 8.81 14.50 -6.19
CA LYS A 138 9.44 13.19 -6.09
C LYS A 138 8.92 12.32 -7.23
N ASP A 139 9.85 11.82 -8.04
CA ASP A 139 9.56 10.83 -9.07
C ASP A 139 9.44 9.45 -8.40
N GLU A 140 8.30 8.84 -8.51
CA GLU A 140 8.01 7.51 -7.97
C GLU A 140 8.04 6.44 -9.06
N SER A 141 7.53 6.75 -10.25
CA SER A 141 7.53 5.87 -11.44
C SER A 141 7.14 4.43 -11.12
N PHE A 142 6.09 4.24 -10.31
CA PHE A 142 5.66 2.91 -9.90
C PHE A 142 5.22 2.09 -11.11
N ARG A 143 5.40 0.79 -11.02
CA ARG A 143 4.94 -0.19 -12.00
C ARG A 143 3.71 -0.93 -11.48
N ASP A 144 2.92 -1.48 -12.40
CA ASP A 144 1.81 -2.34 -12.02
C ASP A 144 2.30 -3.55 -11.22
N ALA A 145 1.47 -3.97 -10.27
CA ALA A 145 1.80 -5.03 -9.33
C ALA A 145 0.74 -6.12 -9.32
N TYR A 146 1.16 -7.34 -9.03
CA TYR A 146 0.32 -8.51 -8.96
C TYR A 146 0.39 -9.16 -7.58
N ARG A 147 -0.72 -9.73 -7.17
CA ARG A 147 -0.79 -10.62 -6.01
C ARG A 147 -1.40 -11.94 -6.44
N ILE A 148 -0.74 -13.02 -6.07
CA ILE A 148 -1.23 -14.39 -6.26
C ILE A 148 -1.45 -15.00 -4.89
N ALA A 149 -2.61 -15.61 -4.65
CA ALA A 149 -2.91 -16.32 -3.42
C ALA A 149 -3.46 -17.70 -3.71
N LEU A 150 -3.09 -18.66 -2.87
CA LEU A 150 -3.56 -20.03 -2.88
C LEU A 150 -3.86 -20.47 -1.46
N GLY A 151 -5.01 -21.06 -1.25
CA GLY A 151 -5.43 -21.54 0.06
C GLY A 151 -6.24 -22.82 -0.01
N THR A 152 -6.43 -23.44 1.14
CA THR A 152 -7.28 -24.60 1.29
C THR A 152 -8.11 -24.49 2.55
N THR A 153 -9.30 -25.10 2.50
CA THR A 153 -10.20 -25.27 3.65
C THR A 153 -10.42 -26.77 3.87
N TYR A 154 -10.27 -27.17 5.13
CA TYR A 154 -10.60 -28.49 5.61
C TYR A 154 -11.83 -28.43 6.51
N TYR A 155 -12.92 -29.03 6.08
CA TYR A 155 -14.16 -29.19 6.83
C TYR A 155 -14.07 -30.49 7.65
N MET A 156 -13.60 -30.38 8.88
CA MET A 156 -13.34 -31.55 9.73
C MET A 156 -14.63 -32.25 10.16
N ASP A 157 -15.57 -31.44 10.67
CA ASP A 157 -16.86 -31.89 11.14
C ASP A 157 -17.87 -30.72 11.15
N ASP A 158 -19.03 -30.88 11.77
CA ASP A 158 -20.07 -29.86 11.86
C ASP A 158 -19.67 -28.65 12.71
N ASN A 159 -18.65 -28.79 13.56
CA ASN A 159 -18.19 -27.73 14.46
C ASN A 159 -16.90 -27.10 13.99
N TRP A 160 -15.92 -27.85 13.45
CA TRP A 160 -14.60 -27.40 13.14
C TRP A 160 -14.32 -27.26 11.63
N THR A 161 -13.84 -26.09 11.26
CA THR A 161 -13.31 -25.82 9.92
C THR A 161 -11.92 -25.17 10.05
N PHE A 162 -10.93 -25.70 9.34
CA PHE A 162 -9.57 -25.17 9.32
C PHE A 162 -9.23 -24.60 7.95
N ARG A 163 -8.41 -23.57 7.93
CA ARG A 163 -7.94 -22.90 6.69
C ARG A 163 -6.46 -22.63 6.77
N THR A 164 -5.78 -22.76 5.66
CA THR A 164 -4.41 -22.30 5.51
C THR A 164 -4.21 -21.76 4.10
N GLY A 165 -3.26 -20.86 3.94
CA GLY A 165 -2.99 -20.26 2.64
C GLY A 165 -1.64 -19.57 2.59
N ILE A 166 -1.19 -19.39 1.37
CA ILE A 166 0.02 -18.64 1.04
C ILE A 166 -0.34 -17.57 0.02
N ALA A 167 0.38 -16.46 0.04
CA ALA A 167 0.28 -15.45 -1.01
C ALA A 167 1.64 -14.80 -1.28
N PHE A 168 1.77 -14.27 -2.47
CA PHE A 168 2.91 -13.48 -2.91
C PHE A 168 2.40 -12.17 -3.50
N ASP A 169 2.97 -11.05 -3.01
CA ASP A 169 2.76 -9.70 -3.55
C ASP A 169 4.06 -9.24 -4.20
N ASP A 170 4.05 -8.86 -5.47
CA ASP A 170 5.19 -8.16 -6.02
C ASP A 170 5.14 -6.66 -5.70
N SER A 171 6.31 -6.06 -5.51
CA SER A 171 6.42 -4.64 -5.19
C SER A 171 6.20 -3.78 -6.44
N PRO A 172 5.35 -2.72 -6.36
CA PRO A 172 5.22 -1.75 -7.45
C PRO A 172 6.43 -0.82 -7.57
N VAL A 173 7.30 -0.75 -6.56
CA VAL A 173 8.40 0.21 -6.52
C VAL A 173 9.62 -0.33 -7.27
N PRO A 174 10.06 0.33 -8.37
CA PRO A 174 11.29 -0.04 -9.06
C PRO A 174 12.50 0.05 -8.13
N ALA A 175 13.50 -0.81 -8.34
CA ALA A 175 14.66 -0.89 -7.46
C ALA A 175 15.45 0.42 -7.35
N ASP A 176 15.50 1.19 -8.45
CA ASP A 176 16.18 2.49 -8.56
C ASP A 176 15.35 3.67 -8.03
N LYS A 177 14.08 3.45 -7.70
CA LYS A 177 13.17 4.45 -7.13
C LYS A 177 12.90 4.25 -5.64
N ARG A 178 13.42 3.17 -5.06
CA ARG A 178 13.31 2.95 -3.62
C ARG A 178 13.97 4.07 -2.82
N SER A 179 13.30 4.47 -1.76
CA SER A 179 13.76 5.51 -0.86
C SER A 179 13.46 5.15 0.59
N ILE A 180 14.06 5.85 1.55
CA ILE A 180 13.82 5.62 2.97
C ILE A 180 12.34 5.87 3.37
N SER A 181 11.63 6.71 2.60
CA SER A 181 10.22 7.01 2.84
C SER A 181 9.28 5.92 2.27
N ILE A 182 9.68 5.25 1.19
CA ILE A 182 8.92 4.14 0.58
C ILE A 182 9.89 3.01 0.22
N PRO A 183 10.38 2.26 1.22
CA PRO A 183 11.31 1.16 1.01
C PRO A 183 10.57 -0.14 0.73
N ASP A 184 9.66 -0.12 -0.25
CA ASP A 184 8.78 -1.26 -0.51
C ASP A 184 9.53 -2.43 -1.15
N GLN A 185 9.06 -3.64 -0.89
CA GLN A 185 9.66 -4.91 -1.32
C GLN A 185 8.60 -5.96 -1.59
N ASP A 186 8.98 -7.00 -2.34
CA ASP A 186 8.16 -8.19 -2.52
C ASP A 186 7.85 -8.85 -1.19
N ARG A 187 6.63 -9.37 -1.03
CA ARG A 187 6.13 -9.92 0.21
C ARG A 187 5.57 -11.33 0.02
N PHE A 188 5.94 -12.19 0.93
CA PHE A 188 5.38 -13.52 1.05
C PHE A 188 4.51 -13.60 2.31
N TRP A 189 3.36 -14.27 2.19
CA TRP A 189 2.40 -14.45 3.26
C TRP A 189 2.15 -15.92 3.55
N LEU A 190 2.08 -16.26 4.82
CA LEU A 190 1.60 -17.54 5.31
C LEU A 190 0.47 -17.29 6.31
N SER A 191 -0.67 -17.91 6.08
CA SER A 191 -1.87 -17.69 6.90
C SER A 191 -2.45 -19.00 7.36
N ALA A 192 -3.02 -19.01 8.56
CA ALA A 192 -3.79 -20.12 9.10
C ALA A 192 -4.99 -19.58 9.88
N GLY A 193 -6.08 -20.33 9.89
CA GLY A 193 -7.29 -19.96 10.61
C GLY A 193 -8.18 -21.16 10.93
N ALA A 194 -9.05 -20.95 11.89
CA ALA A 194 -10.05 -21.92 12.30
C ALA A 194 -11.38 -21.25 12.57
N THR A 195 -12.46 -21.96 12.27
CA THR A 195 -13.82 -21.63 12.68
C THR A 195 -14.30 -22.70 13.64
N TYR A 196 -14.92 -22.27 14.72
CA TYR A 196 -15.70 -23.14 15.60
C TYR A 196 -17.16 -22.72 15.60
N ALA A 197 -18.03 -23.61 15.12
CA ALA A 197 -19.47 -23.42 15.16
C ALA A 197 -20.03 -23.99 16.47
N PHE A 198 -20.57 -23.15 17.33
CA PHE A 198 -21.25 -23.55 18.57
C PHE A 198 -22.55 -24.30 18.27
N ASN A 199 -23.23 -23.80 17.24
CA ASN A 199 -24.48 -24.37 16.69
C ASN A 199 -24.65 -23.80 15.26
N LYS A 200 -25.80 -24.04 14.65
CA LYS A 200 -26.11 -23.54 13.28
C LYS A 200 -26.21 -22.02 13.17
N ASP A 201 -26.40 -21.32 14.27
CA ASP A 201 -26.64 -19.88 14.30
C ASP A 201 -25.45 -19.09 14.82
N ALA A 202 -24.52 -19.72 15.54
CA ALA A 202 -23.39 -19.03 16.18
C ALA A 202 -22.04 -19.68 15.86
N SER A 203 -21.07 -18.89 15.48
CA SER A 203 -19.68 -19.34 15.26
C SER A 203 -18.66 -18.28 15.64
N ILE A 204 -17.45 -18.72 15.89
CA ILE A 204 -16.26 -17.88 16.08
C ILE A 204 -15.20 -18.26 15.07
N ASP A 205 -14.59 -17.25 14.45
CA ASP A 205 -13.44 -17.38 13.58
C ASP A 205 -12.21 -16.81 14.27
N ALA A 206 -11.07 -17.47 14.13
CA ALA A 206 -9.77 -16.95 14.53
C ALA A 206 -8.75 -17.20 13.43
N GLY A 207 -7.86 -16.24 13.21
CA GLY A 207 -6.85 -16.35 12.18
C GLY A 207 -5.56 -15.63 12.54
N VAL A 208 -4.48 -16.12 11.96
CA VAL A 208 -3.14 -15.53 12.05
C VAL A 208 -2.50 -15.52 10.68
N SER A 209 -1.82 -14.42 10.35
CA SER A 209 -1.02 -14.30 9.14
C SER A 209 0.37 -13.79 9.49
N TYR A 210 1.38 -14.41 8.90
CA TYR A 210 2.75 -13.95 8.93
C TYR A 210 3.15 -13.40 7.56
N MET A 211 3.66 -12.18 7.54
CA MET A 211 4.19 -11.53 6.35
C MET A 211 5.71 -11.42 6.47
N HIS A 212 6.40 -11.82 5.43
CA HIS A 212 7.83 -11.63 5.28
C HIS A 212 8.11 -10.86 3.99
N GLY A 213 8.66 -9.65 4.12
CA GLY A 213 9.15 -8.85 3.00
C GLY A 213 10.60 -9.18 2.69
N GLN A 214 10.92 -9.31 1.41
CA GLN A 214 12.27 -9.57 0.94
C GLN A 214 13.20 -8.43 1.37
N LYS A 215 14.39 -8.77 1.88
CA LYS A 215 15.39 -7.76 2.18
C LYS A 215 15.85 -7.08 0.90
N VAL A 216 15.76 -5.75 0.87
CA VAL A 216 16.20 -4.91 -0.25
C VAL A 216 17.23 -3.90 0.23
N SER A 217 18.19 -3.57 -0.64
CA SER A 217 19.16 -2.47 -0.43
C SER A 217 18.96 -1.42 -1.51
N PHE A 218 19.13 -0.16 -1.15
CA PHE A 218 19.02 0.96 -2.07
C PHE A 218 19.92 2.13 -1.61
N GLN A 219 20.24 3.01 -2.54
CA GLN A 219 21.03 4.21 -2.26
C GLN A 219 20.16 5.45 -2.33
N GLU A 220 20.32 6.34 -1.35
CA GLU A 220 19.72 7.68 -1.37
C GLU A 220 20.80 8.72 -1.05
N GLY A 221 21.23 9.46 -2.07
CA GLY A 221 22.40 10.33 -1.98
C GLY A 221 23.69 9.53 -1.70
N PRO A 222 24.49 9.93 -0.72
CA PRO A 222 25.74 9.23 -0.37
C PRO A 222 25.51 8.03 0.59
N TYR A 223 24.27 7.74 0.96
CA TYR A 223 23.95 6.73 1.97
C TYR A 223 23.35 5.48 1.34
N GLU A 224 23.78 4.33 1.84
CA GLU A 224 23.21 3.02 1.54
C GLU A 224 22.28 2.60 2.67
N PHE A 225 21.08 2.15 2.31
CA PHE A 225 20.06 1.68 3.22
C PHE A 225 19.67 0.25 2.89
N SER A 226 19.23 -0.50 3.91
CA SER A 226 18.57 -1.77 3.71
C SER A 226 17.26 -1.80 4.48
N SER A 227 16.23 -2.40 3.87
CA SER A 227 14.91 -2.59 4.48
C SER A 227 14.48 -4.03 4.40
N GLU A 228 13.85 -4.53 5.45
CA GLU A 228 13.21 -5.84 5.52
C GLU A 228 11.96 -5.71 6.39
N GLY A 229 10.81 -6.07 5.84
CA GLY A 229 9.55 -6.00 6.56
C GLY A 229 9.13 -7.36 7.12
N LYS A 230 8.69 -7.41 8.37
CA LYS A 230 8.06 -8.59 8.98
C LYS A 230 6.85 -8.16 9.79
N ALA A 231 5.74 -8.87 9.65
CA ALA A 231 4.54 -8.56 10.41
C ALA A 231 3.76 -9.82 10.78
N TRP A 232 3.14 -9.77 11.96
CA TRP A 232 2.15 -10.73 12.40
C TRP A 232 0.80 -10.03 12.51
N LEU A 233 -0.22 -10.61 11.88
CA LEU A 233 -1.58 -10.12 11.93
C LEU A 233 -2.45 -11.17 12.60
N TYR A 234 -3.31 -10.73 13.51
CA TYR A 234 -4.26 -11.59 14.21
C TYR A 234 -5.66 -11.04 14.01
N GLY A 235 -6.59 -11.91 13.78
CA GLY A 235 -8.00 -11.56 13.63
C GLY A 235 -8.91 -12.53 14.36
N MET A 236 -10.00 -11.99 14.91
CA MET A 236 -11.08 -12.76 15.51
C MET A 236 -12.40 -12.15 15.09
N ASN A 237 -13.38 -13.00 14.78
CA ASN A 237 -14.72 -12.57 14.40
C ASN A 237 -15.76 -13.50 15.05
N PHE A 238 -16.84 -12.92 15.53
CA PHE A 238 -18.01 -13.67 16.04
C PHE A 238 -19.18 -13.44 15.09
N ASN A 239 -19.78 -14.53 14.63
CA ASN A 239 -20.92 -14.52 13.73
C ASN A 239 -22.16 -15.06 14.45
N TYR A 240 -23.28 -14.37 14.29
CA TYR A 240 -24.56 -14.82 14.77
C TYR A 240 -25.64 -14.56 13.73
N ALA A 241 -26.39 -15.60 13.37
CA ALA A 241 -27.55 -15.51 12.48
C ALA A 241 -28.86 -15.50 13.31
N PHE A 242 -29.77 -14.58 12.99
CA PHE A 242 -31.07 -14.42 13.66
C PHE A 242 -32.17 -15.21 12.96
#